data_5abb238c73cb38bdf4e2a45acf8d789d
#
_entry.id   5abb238c73cb38bdf4e2a45acf8d789d
#
_cell.length_a   1.000
_cell.length_b   1.000
_cell.length_c   1.000
_cell.angle_alpha   90.00
_cell.angle_beta   90.00
_cell.angle_gamma   90.00
#
_symmetry.space_group_name_H-M   'P 1'
#
loop_
_entity.id
_entity.type
_entity.pdbx_description
1 polymer ?
#
loop_
_entity_poly.entity_id
_entity_poly.type
_entity_poly.pdbx_seq_one_letter_code
_entity_poly.pdbx_strand_id
1 'polypeptide(L)'
;MKKLILNPNEMAIRKIYWPLIIKGRVTTFFRPGVRLCAAYRGYCEKQVITLKKIEHLGSDRLGIAPQFDESEEIIASIEHIYSKKIGELNRSDFEGSSPDVYDSNVLKFHLGLIYNLSLDELTDDFHVTIIRLNYNDSKSMTVPKKQLENLAQNGLWQIAKLPPVNPKSFSNQGMMVTLINHDYPARTPLLWNSAFTHFNVAAKSLVLVPRTDDLEKENLKWTLEVFRDDNRFLAGGLGVGFKDEAIELLDLLDDSAANVGAANFILKNDKGLLIGYNTDGTGFVQGLQENFPSLNQMTEKKVLLLGSGGTANAIAFALAKAGAHLIVANRTESKAVALAEKINDFYQLSGEAKAIGCQERQVENYFSSLDLIVNASIKGATGEWENYSSLAVTDQGLEENLKISQKLLTQMSKTCIIADIILRSDDTPLISQAKKLKLQTMDGLPMVVSQAALAFFLSYGKKLGLEFSQIYKVMKDAIK
;
A
#
# COMPACT_ATOMS: atom_id res chain seq x y z
N MET A 1 2.31 -18.76 10.93
CA MET A 1 3.38 -19.57 10.29
C MET A 1 3.79 -18.85 9.01
N LYS A 2 5.08 -18.56 8.81
CA LYS A 2 5.55 -17.99 7.52
C LYS A 2 5.31 -19.05 6.43
N LYS A 3 4.45 -18.75 5.45
CA LYS A 3 4.42 -19.49 4.18
C LYS A 3 5.83 -19.43 3.61
N LEU A 4 6.46 -20.59 3.38
CA LEU A 4 7.77 -20.64 2.72
C LEU A 4 7.55 -20.17 1.28
N ILE A 5 8.04 -18.98 0.99
CA ILE A 5 7.85 -18.37 -0.33
C ILE A 5 9.16 -18.56 -1.07
N LEU A 6 9.08 -19.20 -2.25
CA LEU A 6 10.21 -19.33 -3.16
C LEU A 6 10.68 -17.95 -3.62
N ASN A 7 11.99 -17.78 -3.73
CA ASN A 7 12.57 -16.61 -4.35
C ASN A 7 12.29 -16.60 -5.86
N PRO A 8 12.38 -15.44 -6.55
CA PRO A 8 12.09 -15.35 -7.99
C PRO A 8 12.95 -16.27 -8.89
N ASN A 9 14.11 -16.67 -8.42
CA ASN A 9 15.04 -17.59 -9.10
C ASN A 9 14.95 -19.03 -8.59
N GLU A 10 13.91 -19.38 -7.84
CA GLU A 10 13.72 -20.74 -7.33
C GLU A 10 12.49 -21.38 -7.95
N MET A 11 12.55 -22.67 -8.19
CA MET A 11 11.46 -23.49 -8.70
C MET A 11 11.29 -24.74 -7.85
N ALA A 12 10.09 -24.91 -7.26
CA ALA A 12 9.75 -26.10 -6.47
C ALA A 12 9.52 -27.30 -7.39
N ILE A 13 10.13 -28.43 -7.05
CA ILE A 13 10.01 -29.69 -7.78
C ILE A 13 9.61 -30.81 -6.81
N ARG A 14 8.63 -31.61 -7.18
CA ARG A 14 8.20 -32.76 -6.37
C ARG A 14 9.30 -33.80 -6.29
N LYS A 15 9.54 -34.35 -5.12
CA LYS A 15 10.55 -35.39 -4.82
C LYS A 15 10.51 -36.55 -5.79
N ILE A 16 9.35 -36.97 -6.23
CA ILE A 16 9.16 -38.08 -7.17
C ILE A 16 9.89 -37.90 -8.51
N TYR A 17 10.07 -36.66 -8.96
CA TYR A 17 10.76 -36.35 -10.23
C TYR A 17 12.26 -36.14 -10.05
N TRP A 18 12.76 -36.00 -8.84
CA TRP A 18 14.15 -35.65 -8.55
C TRP A 18 15.18 -36.62 -9.16
N PRO A 19 15.00 -37.95 -9.08
CA PRO A 19 15.93 -38.90 -9.72
C PRO A 19 15.95 -38.80 -11.25
N LEU A 20 14.85 -38.38 -11.88
CA LEU A 20 14.76 -38.19 -13.33
C LEU A 20 15.46 -36.90 -13.77
N ILE A 21 15.38 -35.87 -12.95
CA ILE A 21 16.06 -34.59 -13.17
C ILE A 21 17.57 -34.75 -13.07
N ILE A 22 18.08 -35.43 -12.04
CA ILE A 22 19.51 -35.75 -11.88
C ILE A 22 20.06 -36.49 -13.13
N LYS A 23 19.23 -37.34 -13.74
CA LYS A 23 19.59 -38.08 -14.96
C LYS A 23 19.34 -37.29 -16.25
N GLY A 24 18.93 -36.02 -16.17
CA GLY A 24 18.62 -35.18 -17.33
C GLY A 24 17.43 -35.67 -18.16
N ARG A 25 16.57 -36.55 -17.63
CA ARG A 25 15.42 -37.13 -18.35
C ARG A 25 14.16 -36.26 -18.30
N VAL A 26 14.03 -35.38 -17.30
CA VAL A 26 12.93 -34.42 -17.19
C VAL A 26 13.52 -33.01 -17.34
N THR A 27 13.19 -32.36 -18.43
CA THR A 27 13.67 -31.02 -18.78
C THR A 27 12.51 -30.04 -19.00
N THR A 28 11.27 -30.53 -19.17
CA THR A 28 10.12 -29.71 -19.47
C THR A 28 9.14 -29.70 -18.29
N PHE A 29 8.74 -28.50 -17.88
CA PHE A 29 7.83 -28.25 -16.77
C PHE A 29 6.68 -27.38 -17.19
N PHE A 30 5.50 -27.70 -16.67
CA PHE A 30 4.27 -26.92 -16.88
C PHE A 30 3.93 -26.14 -15.62
N ARG A 31 3.46 -24.90 -15.81
CA ARG A 31 2.97 -24.03 -14.71
C ARG A 31 1.62 -23.43 -15.11
N PRO A 32 0.64 -23.34 -14.20
CA PRO A 32 -0.65 -22.73 -14.50
C PRO A 32 -0.50 -21.23 -14.77
N GLY A 33 -1.29 -20.73 -15.70
CA GLY A 33 -1.31 -19.32 -16.10
C GLY A 33 -0.10 -18.88 -16.96
N VAL A 34 -0.06 -17.61 -17.29
CA VAL A 34 1.03 -16.98 -18.06
C VAL A 34 2.12 -16.54 -17.09
N ARG A 35 3.30 -17.17 -17.18
CA ARG A 35 4.45 -16.92 -16.28
C ARG A 35 5.70 -16.52 -17.05
N LEU A 36 5.54 -15.63 -18.00
CA LEU A 36 6.65 -15.05 -18.75
C LEU A 36 7.26 -13.87 -17.96
N CYS A 37 8.45 -13.42 -18.35
CA CYS A 37 9.22 -12.37 -17.66
C CYS A 37 8.44 -11.15 -17.22
N ALA A 38 7.49 -10.70 -18.04
CA ALA A 38 6.64 -9.55 -17.74
C ALA A 38 5.46 -9.88 -16.80
N ALA A 39 5.21 -11.16 -16.53
CA ALA A 39 4.09 -11.60 -15.73
C ALA A 39 4.47 -11.79 -14.25
N TYR A 40 3.46 -11.76 -13.41
CA TYR A 40 3.58 -12.13 -12.01
C TYR A 40 4.16 -13.55 -11.86
N ARG A 41 5.17 -13.71 -10.99
CA ARG A 41 5.94 -14.96 -10.82
C ARG A 41 6.48 -15.51 -12.15
N GLY A 42 6.80 -14.61 -13.09
CA GLY A 42 7.31 -14.98 -14.40
C GLY A 42 8.79 -15.37 -14.38
N TYR A 43 9.15 -16.15 -15.36
CA TYR A 43 10.54 -16.55 -15.64
C TYR A 43 10.96 -16.04 -17.02
N CYS A 44 12.27 -15.90 -17.25
CA CYS A 44 12.83 -15.44 -18.53
C CYS A 44 13.70 -16.50 -19.17
N GLU A 45 13.80 -16.50 -20.50
CA GLU A 45 14.83 -17.28 -21.19
C GLU A 45 16.23 -16.90 -20.68
N LYS A 46 17.09 -17.88 -20.60
CA LYS A 46 18.47 -17.76 -20.07
C LYS A 46 18.56 -17.40 -18.58
N GLN A 47 17.45 -17.33 -17.86
CA GLN A 47 17.44 -17.16 -16.41
C GLN A 47 18.04 -18.42 -15.76
N VAL A 48 18.97 -18.20 -14.83
CA VAL A 48 19.46 -19.28 -13.96
C VAL A 48 18.52 -19.41 -12.78
N ILE A 49 18.05 -20.62 -12.54
CA ILE A 49 17.14 -20.94 -11.45
C ILE A 49 17.72 -22.07 -10.58
N THR A 50 17.35 -22.05 -9.32
CA THR A 50 17.63 -23.11 -8.37
C THR A 50 16.41 -24.00 -8.22
N LEU A 51 16.51 -25.27 -8.52
CA LEU A 51 15.45 -26.25 -8.26
C LEU A 51 15.50 -26.67 -6.79
N LYS A 52 14.37 -26.51 -6.11
CA LYS A 52 14.19 -26.89 -4.71
C LYS A 52 13.36 -28.16 -4.61
N LYS A 53 13.91 -29.20 -4.02
CA LYS A 53 13.23 -30.47 -3.82
C LYS A 53 12.18 -30.35 -2.72
N ILE A 54 10.91 -30.63 -3.03
CA ILE A 54 9.83 -30.70 -2.05
C ILE A 54 9.92 -32.06 -1.34
N GLU A 55 10.23 -32.07 -0.06
CA GLU A 55 10.25 -33.28 0.77
C GLU A 55 8.85 -33.65 1.24
N HIS A 56 8.09 -32.68 1.75
CA HIS A 56 6.70 -32.82 2.13
C HIS A 56 5.84 -31.78 1.45
N LEU A 57 4.77 -32.23 0.78
CA LEU A 57 3.76 -31.37 0.20
C LEU A 57 3.01 -30.66 1.35
N GLY A 58 2.94 -29.35 1.28
CA GLY A 58 2.07 -28.59 2.15
C GLY A 58 0.59 -28.86 1.87
N SER A 59 -0.27 -28.22 2.62
CA SER A 59 -1.71 -28.24 2.40
C SER A 59 -2.27 -26.84 2.62
N ASP A 60 -2.70 -26.18 1.58
CA ASP A 60 -3.33 -24.85 1.67
C ASP A 60 -4.61 -24.93 2.53
N ARG A 61 -5.37 -26.03 2.42
CA ARG A 61 -6.57 -26.27 3.22
C ARG A 61 -6.30 -26.35 4.72
N LEU A 62 -5.13 -26.86 5.11
CA LEU A 62 -4.72 -27.01 6.52
C LEU A 62 -3.74 -25.90 6.96
N GLY A 63 -3.41 -24.95 6.10
CA GLY A 63 -2.41 -23.91 6.37
C GLY A 63 -0.99 -24.46 6.58
N ILE A 64 -0.70 -25.64 6.05
CA ILE A 64 0.61 -26.29 6.16
C ILE A 64 1.46 -25.90 4.96
N ALA A 65 2.59 -25.23 5.22
CA ALA A 65 3.55 -24.88 4.16
C ALA A 65 4.30 -26.13 3.67
N PRO A 66 4.68 -26.20 2.36
CA PRO A 66 5.56 -27.24 1.86
C PRO A 66 6.93 -27.17 2.57
N GLN A 67 7.54 -28.32 2.80
CA GLN A 67 8.90 -28.43 3.33
C GLN A 67 9.86 -28.81 2.22
N PHE A 68 10.99 -28.13 2.15
CA PHE A 68 12.03 -28.38 1.16
C PHE A 68 13.21 -29.12 1.79
N ASP A 69 13.83 -30.00 1.00
CA ASP A 69 15.10 -30.60 1.34
C ASP A 69 16.21 -29.58 1.00
N GLU A 70 16.82 -29.01 2.03
CA GLU A 70 17.90 -28.02 1.87
C GLU A 70 19.25 -28.65 1.58
N SER A 71 19.37 -29.98 1.65
CA SER A 71 20.62 -30.69 1.40
C SER A 71 20.93 -30.91 -0.08
N GLU A 72 19.93 -30.80 -0.96
CA GLU A 72 20.06 -31.04 -2.40
C GLU A 72 19.40 -29.93 -3.22
N GLU A 73 20.20 -29.24 -4.00
CA GLU A 73 19.78 -28.24 -4.95
C GLU A 73 20.35 -28.52 -6.33
N ILE A 74 19.61 -28.21 -7.39
CA ILE A 74 20.09 -28.30 -8.77
C ILE A 74 19.98 -26.93 -9.40
N ILE A 75 21.07 -26.45 -9.98
CA ILE A 75 21.11 -25.21 -10.75
C ILE A 75 20.84 -25.54 -12.21
N ALA A 76 19.93 -24.83 -12.84
CA ALA A 76 19.58 -24.98 -14.23
C ALA A 76 19.39 -23.60 -14.90
N SER A 77 19.57 -23.53 -16.20
CA SER A 77 19.17 -22.37 -17.01
C SER A 77 17.89 -22.66 -17.77
N ILE A 78 17.04 -21.64 -17.94
CA ILE A 78 15.84 -21.74 -18.78
C ILE A 78 16.27 -21.58 -20.23
N GLU A 79 16.15 -22.66 -21.00
CA GLU A 79 16.47 -22.67 -22.41
C GLU A 79 15.37 -22.03 -23.24
N HIS A 80 14.11 -22.46 -23.00
CA HIS A 80 12.92 -21.91 -23.65
C HIS A 80 11.79 -21.73 -22.65
N ILE A 81 11.03 -20.68 -22.83
CA ILE A 81 9.81 -20.43 -22.09
C ILE A 81 8.76 -19.77 -22.98
N TYR A 82 7.55 -20.34 -22.97
CA TYR A 82 6.43 -19.81 -23.73
C TYR A 82 5.10 -20.21 -23.07
N SER A 83 4.02 -19.53 -23.44
CA SER A 83 2.67 -19.84 -22.92
C SER A 83 1.75 -20.22 -24.06
N LYS A 84 0.91 -21.23 -23.83
CA LYS A 84 -0.14 -21.70 -24.74
C LYS A 84 -1.43 -21.98 -23.97
N LYS A 85 -2.56 -21.95 -24.66
CA LYS A 85 -3.79 -22.54 -24.14
C LYS A 85 -3.67 -24.06 -24.11
N ILE A 86 -4.32 -24.72 -23.15
CA ILE A 86 -4.28 -26.19 -23.02
C ILE A 86 -4.77 -26.87 -24.31
N GLY A 87 -5.83 -26.33 -24.95
CA GLY A 87 -6.34 -26.86 -26.23
C GLY A 87 -5.40 -26.71 -27.44
N GLU A 88 -4.36 -25.86 -27.33
CA GLU A 88 -3.36 -25.63 -28.38
C GLU A 88 -2.08 -26.46 -28.18
N LEU A 89 -2.00 -27.24 -27.09
CA LEU A 89 -0.83 -28.07 -26.81
C LEU A 89 -0.76 -29.23 -27.79
N ASN A 90 0.43 -29.52 -28.25
CA ASN A 90 0.72 -30.62 -29.14
C ASN A 90 1.84 -31.50 -28.59
N ARG A 91 2.13 -32.62 -29.26
CA ARG A 91 3.10 -33.61 -28.79
C ARG A 91 4.49 -33.03 -28.50
N SER A 92 4.94 -32.03 -29.27
CA SER A 92 6.26 -31.43 -29.07
C SER A 92 6.32 -30.61 -27.77
N ASP A 93 5.20 -30.10 -27.26
CA ASP A 93 5.17 -29.35 -26.00
C ASP A 93 5.44 -30.28 -24.80
N PHE A 94 5.17 -31.58 -24.92
CA PHE A 94 5.41 -32.59 -23.88
C PHE A 94 6.76 -33.28 -23.98
N GLU A 95 7.58 -32.98 -24.96
CA GLU A 95 8.94 -33.54 -25.07
C GLU A 95 9.78 -33.13 -23.85
N GLY A 96 10.40 -34.11 -23.18
CA GLY A 96 11.18 -33.90 -21.97
C GLY A 96 10.35 -33.69 -20.71
N SER A 97 9.02 -33.81 -20.75
CA SER A 97 8.18 -33.80 -19.55
C SER A 97 8.35 -35.09 -18.71
N SER A 98 7.79 -35.07 -17.51
CA SER A 98 7.76 -36.30 -16.68
C SER A 98 6.94 -37.39 -17.36
N PRO A 99 7.28 -38.68 -17.19
CA PRO A 99 6.63 -39.80 -17.85
C PRO A 99 5.11 -39.91 -17.58
N ASP A 100 4.65 -39.30 -16.51
CA ASP A 100 3.25 -39.25 -16.10
C ASP A 100 2.50 -37.99 -16.60
N VAL A 101 3.13 -37.17 -17.46
CA VAL A 101 2.50 -35.98 -18.09
C VAL A 101 2.81 -36.00 -19.59
N TYR A 102 1.94 -36.63 -20.37
CA TYR A 102 2.17 -36.92 -21.79
C TYR A 102 1.10 -36.35 -22.73
N ASP A 103 -0.01 -35.86 -22.20
CA ASP A 103 -1.06 -35.18 -22.98
C ASP A 103 -1.81 -34.14 -22.15
N SER A 104 -2.69 -33.39 -22.80
CA SER A 104 -3.45 -32.28 -22.20
C SER A 104 -4.40 -32.74 -21.08
N ASN A 105 -5.01 -33.91 -21.17
CA ASN A 105 -5.97 -34.40 -20.18
C ASN A 105 -5.24 -34.79 -18.90
N VAL A 106 -4.12 -35.48 -19.05
CA VAL A 106 -3.25 -35.86 -17.92
C VAL A 106 -2.66 -34.62 -17.29
N LEU A 107 -2.25 -33.61 -18.10
CA LEU A 107 -1.77 -32.33 -17.59
C LEU A 107 -2.84 -31.64 -16.74
N LYS A 108 -4.11 -31.55 -17.21
CA LYS A 108 -5.23 -30.99 -16.42
C LYS A 108 -5.37 -31.67 -15.08
N PHE A 109 -5.32 -33.02 -15.06
CA PHE A 109 -5.38 -33.78 -13.82
C PHE A 109 -4.25 -33.42 -12.85
N HIS A 110 -3.01 -33.33 -13.33
CA HIS A 110 -1.86 -32.97 -12.50
C HIS A 110 -1.91 -31.52 -12.00
N LEU A 111 -2.33 -30.57 -12.84
CA LEU A 111 -2.51 -29.18 -12.44
C LEU A 111 -3.60 -29.04 -11.38
N GLY A 112 -4.72 -29.75 -11.53
CA GLY A 112 -5.78 -29.78 -10.53
C GLY A 112 -5.27 -30.28 -9.17
N LEU A 113 -4.51 -31.38 -9.18
CA LEU A 113 -3.96 -31.99 -7.97
C LEU A 113 -2.91 -31.14 -7.25
N ILE A 114 -2.01 -30.50 -8.01
CA ILE A 114 -0.87 -29.73 -7.47
C ILE A 114 -1.31 -28.34 -7.02
N TYR A 115 -2.21 -27.70 -7.77
CA TYR A 115 -2.58 -26.29 -7.57
C TYR A 115 -4.00 -26.12 -7.03
N ASN A 116 -4.68 -27.20 -6.71
CA ASN A 116 -6.05 -27.22 -6.21
C ASN A 116 -7.05 -26.51 -7.15
N LEU A 117 -6.87 -26.70 -8.44
CA LEU A 117 -7.75 -26.17 -9.49
C LEU A 117 -8.84 -27.20 -9.84
N SER A 118 -10.06 -26.75 -10.03
CA SER A 118 -11.15 -27.62 -10.49
C SER A 118 -11.03 -27.94 -11.99
N LEU A 119 -11.66 -29.01 -12.45
CA LEU A 119 -11.69 -29.31 -13.87
C LEU A 119 -12.45 -28.26 -14.69
N ASP A 120 -13.41 -27.56 -14.06
CA ASP A 120 -14.16 -26.49 -14.69
C ASP A 120 -13.31 -25.23 -14.91
N GLU A 121 -12.28 -25.02 -14.07
CA GLU A 121 -11.28 -23.95 -14.26
C GLU A 121 -10.26 -24.32 -15.35
N LEU A 122 -9.91 -25.59 -15.48
CA LEU A 122 -8.91 -26.09 -16.43
C LEU A 122 -9.51 -26.40 -17.82
N THR A 123 -10.18 -25.41 -18.39
CA THR A 123 -10.75 -25.50 -19.76
C THR A 123 -9.64 -25.55 -20.83
N ASP A 124 -10.04 -25.79 -22.08
CA ASP A 124 -9.11 -25.73 -23.22
C ASP A 124 -8.56 -24.31 -23.45
N ASP A 125 -9.27 -23.30 -23.00
CA ASP A 125 -8.81 -21.89 -23.04
C ASP A 125 -7.88 -21.50 -21.89
N PHE A 126 -7.71 -22.38 -20.90
CA PHE A 126 -6.82 -22.10 -19.77
C PHE A 126 -5.36 -22.07 -20.24
N HIS A 127 -4.65 -21.01 -19.88
CA HIS A 127 -3.24 -20.84 -20.24
C HIS A 127 -2.32 -21.65 -19.31
N VAL A 128 -1.32 -22.26 -19.92
CA VAL A 128 -0.19 -22.86 -19.21
C VAL A 128 1.12 -22.33 -19.75
N THR A 129 2.10 -22.20 -18.87
CA THR A 129 3.46 -21.85 -19.27
C THR A 129 4.32 -23.11 -19.32
N ILE A 130 4.99 -23.31 -20.43
CA ILE A 130 5.93 -24.40 -20.70
C ILE A 130 7.33 -23.84 -20.46
N ILE A 131 8.12 -24.52 -19.61
CA ILE A 131 9.48 -24.13 -19.23
C ILE A 131 10.41 -25.30 -19.57
N ARG A 132 11.38 -25.06 -20.42
CA ARG A 132 12.43 -26.04 -20.77
C ARG A 132 13.72 -25.66 -20.12
N LEU A 133 14.32 -26.61 -19.39
CA LEU A 133 15.54 -26.41 -18.63
C LEU A 133 16.73 -27.11 -19.28
N ASN A 134 17.88 -26.43 -19.21
CA ASN A 134 19.19 -26.98 -19.50
C ASN A 134 20.00 -27.10 -18.19
N TYR A 135 20.46 -28.30 -17.87
CA TYR A 135 21.23 -28.58 -16.65
C TYR A 135 22.75 -28.45 -16.84
N ASN A 136 23.21 -28.29 -18.08
CA ASN A 136 24.66 -28.28 -18.41
C ASN A 136 25.25 -26.88 -18.39
N ASP A 137 24.43 -25.83 -18.23
CA ASP A 137 24.87 -24.44 -18.38
C ASP A 137 24.98 -23.77 -17.01
N SER A 138 25.95 -24.22 -16.19
CA SER A 138 26.23 -23.68 -14.86
C SER A 138 26.97 -22.34 -14.85
N LYS A 139 27.08 -21.64 -15.99
CA LYS A 139 27.67 -20.29 -16.02
C LYS A 139 26.66 -19.33 -15.32
N SER A 140 27.16 -18.69 -14.28
CA SER A 140 26.49 -17.62 -13.55
C SER A 140 25.91 -16.56 -14.49
N MET A 141 24.65 -16.69 -14.89
CA MET A 141 23.94 -15.64 -15.60
C MET A 141 23.13 -14.85 -14.55
N THR A 142 23.31 -13.56 -14.57
CA THR A 142 22.50 -12.66 -13.73
C THR A 142 21.05 -12.78 -14.13
N VAL A 143 20.15 -13.02 -13.15
CA VAL A 143 18.71 -12.94 -13.36
C VAL A 143 18.37 -11.57 -13.93
N PRO A 144 17.64 -11.47 -15.05
CA PRO A 144 17.26 -10.17 -15.58
C PRO A 144 16.49 -9.40 -14.53
N LYS A 145 16.97 -8.20 -14.20
CA LYS A 145 16.28 -7.32 -13.23
C LYS A 145 14.89 -6.98 -13.75
N LYS A 146 13.90 -7.06 -12.86
CA LYS A 146 12.55 -6.59 -13.14
C LYS A 146 12.58 -5.08 -13.31
N GLN A 147 11.79 -4.57 -14.25
CA GLN A 147 11.72 -3.15 -14.58
C GLN A 147 10.31 -2.62 -14.31
N LEU A 148 10.20 -1.32 -14.06
CA LEU A 148 8.91 -0.65 -13.80
C LEU A 148 7.90 -0.86 -14.93
N GLU A 149 8.34 -0.97 -16.19
CA GLU A 149 7.49 -1.26 -17.33
C GLU A 149 6.77 -2.60 -17.20
N ASN A 150 7.37 -3.57 -16.52
CA ASN A 150 6.75 -4.87 -16.27
C ASN A 150 5.45 -4.75 -15.46
N LEU A 151 5.32 -3.72 -14.61
CA LEU A 151 4.10 -3.46 -13.85
C LEU A 151 2.88 -3.23 -14.74
N ALA A 152 3.05 -2.53 -15.85
CA ALA A 152 1.97 -2.26 -16.79
C ALA A 152 1.85 -3.35 -17.87
N GLN A 153 2.95 -4.03 -18.24
CA GLN A 153 2.98 -5.04 -19.30
C GLN A 153 2.33 -6.37 -18.88
N ASN A 154 2.46 -6.74 -17.59
CA ASN A 154 1.93 -8.00 -17.07
C ASN A 154 0.41 -8.05 -16.93
N GLY A 155 -0.29 -6.97 -17.23
CA GLY A 155 -1.75 -6.89 -17.14
C GLY A 155 -2.31 -6.67 -15.73
N LEU A 156 -1.49 -6.58 -14.68
CA LEU A 156 -1.93 -6.36 -13.31
C LEU A 156 -2.23 -4.88 -13.03
N TRP A 157 -1.42 -3.99 -13.58
CA TRP A 157 -1.49 -2.55 -13.35
C TRP A 157 -1.75 -1.78 -14.64
N GLN A 158 -2.36 -0.63 -14.53
CA GLN A 158 -2.44 0.38 -15.57
C GLN A 158 -2.06 1.75 -15.00
N ILE A 159 -1.53 2.61 -15.85
CA ILE A 159 -1.29 4.02 -15.48
C ILE A 159 -2.67 4.68 -15.35
N ALA A 160 -2.94 5.30 -14.20
CA ALA A 160 -4.20 5.96 -13.93
C ALA A 160 -4.48 7.08 -14.96
N LYS A 161 -5.72 7.21 -15.40
CA LYS A 161 -6.15 8.19 -16.42
C LYS A 161 -6.39 9.58 -15.84
N LEU A 162 -5.56 10.04 -14.93
CA LEU A 162 -5.73 11.32 -14.25
C LEU A 162 -5.31 12.48 -15.16
N PRO A 163 -6.24 13.34 -15.63
CA PRO A 163 -5.86 14.55 -16.36
C PRO A 163 -5.31 15.62 -15.41
N PRO A 164 -4.42 16.49 -15.86
CA PRO A 164 -3.49 16.45 -16.99
C PRO A 164 -2.08 16.00 -16.61
N VAL A 165 -1.88 15.31 -15.49
CA VAL A 165 -0.65 15.29 -14.70
C VAL A 165 0.05 13.95 -14.69
N ASN A 166 -0.66 12.87 -15.04
CA ASN A 166 -0.04 11.54 -15.04
C ASN A 166 0.71 11.31 -16.36
N PRO A 167 2.04 11.08 -16.34
CA PRO A 167 2.77 10.76 -17.56
C PRO A 167 2.21 9.48 -18.19
N LYS A 168 2.12 9.48 -19.53
CA LYS A 168 1.56 8.34 -20.28
C LYS A 168 2.46 7.09 -20.26
N SER A 169 3.69 7.24 -19.79
CA SER A 169 4.72 6.17 -19.79
C SER A 169 5.71 6.34 -18.67
N PHE A 170 6.39 5.27 -18.33
CA PHE A 170 7.54 5.31 -17.43
C PHE A 170 8.68 6.14 -18.04
N SER A 171 9.45 6.78 -17.18
CA SER A 171 10.56 7.64 -17.57
C SER A 171 11.89 6.89 -17.42
N ASN A 172 12.88 7.27 -18.21
CA ASN A 172 14.27 6.85 -18.02
C ASN A 172 14.96 7.56 -16.83
N GLN A 173 14.29 8.56 -16.24
CA GLN A 173 14.73 9.28 -15.05
C GLN A 173 14.23 8.59 -13.78
N GLY A 174 14.57 9.12 -12.60
CA GLY A 174 14.06 8.67 -11.32
C GLY A 174 12.51 8.69 -11.27
N MET A 175 11.93 7.72 -10.59
CA MET A 175 10.48 7.55 -10.54
C MET A 175 9.97 7.51 -9.09
N MET A 176 8.90 8.26 -8.82
CA MET A 176 8.05 8.06 -7.65
C MET A 176 6.72 7.44 -8.10
N VAL A 177 6.47 6.21 -7.69
CA VAL A 177 5.31 5.43 -8.16
C VAL A 177 4.31 5.23 -7.04
N THR A 178 3.11 5.77 -7.20
CA THR A 178 2.02 5.62 -6.22
C THR A 178 1.07 4.51 -6.65
N LEU A 179 0.72 3.63 -5.73
CA LEU A 179 -0.28 2.57 -5.91
C LEU A 179 -1.59 3.00 -5.26
N ILE A 180 -2.70 2.96 -5.98
CA ILE A 180 -4.05 3.20 -5.47
C ILE A 180 -4.98 2.07 -5.92
N ASN A 181 -5.98 1.74 -5.12
CA ASN A 181 -6.86 0.60 -5.36
C ASN A 181 -7.96 0.84 -6.43
N HIS A 182 -8.30 2.08 -6.70
CA HIS A 182 -9.25 2.46 -7.77
C HIS A 182 -8.89 3.84 -8.31
N ASP A 183 -9.36 4.14 -9.50
CA ASP A 183 -9.04 5.41 -10.18
C ASP A 183 -9.82 6.57 -9.53
N TYR A 184 -9.13 7.41 -8.79
CA TYR A 184 -9.65 8.65 -8.20
C TYR A 184 -8.63 9.78 -8.46
N PRO A 185 -9.05 11.07 -8.46
CA PRO A 185 -8.17 12.19 -8.77
C PRO A 185 -7.11 12.40 -7.65
N ALA A 186 -6.10 11.52 -7.62
CA ALA A 186 -4.98 11.64 -6.70
C ALA A 186 -4.17 12.91 -7.00
N ARG A 187 -3.99 13.76 -5.99
CA ARG A 187 -3.25 15.04 -6.15
C ARG A 187 -1.73 14.89 -6.03
N THR A 188 -1.27 13.79 -5.44
CA THR A 188 0.15 13.54 -5.17
C THR A 188 1.05 13.66 -6.42
N PRO A 189 0.70 13.11 -7.62
CA PRO A 189 1.53 13.27 -8.81
C PRO A 189 1.69 14.74 -9.24
N LEU A 190 0.65 15.54 -9.11
CA LEU A 190 0.71 16.98 -9.40
C LEU A 190 1.70 17.67 -8.46
N LEU A 191 1.57 17.40 -7.16
CA LEU A 191 2.42 18.01 -6.13
C LEU A 191 3.89 17.63 -6.32
N TRP A 192 4.19 16.36 -6.49
CA TRP A 192 5.56 15.90 -6.69
C TRP A 192 6.16 16.38 -8.02
N ASN A 193 5.40 16.29 -9.12
CA ASN A 193 5.89 16.77 -10.41
C ASN A 193 6.14 18.28 -10.42
N SER A 194 5.33 19.09 -9.70
CA SER A 194 5.59 20.51 -9.55
C SER A 194 6.89 20.79 -8.78
N ALA A 195 7.15 20.02 -7.72
CA ALA A 195 8.39 20.13 -6.97
C ALA A 195 9.60 19.67 -7.79
N PHE A 196 9.51 18.55 -8.53
CA PHE A 196 10.57 18.11 -9.43
C PHE A 196 10.94 19.19 -10.45
N THR A 197 9.92 19.83 -11.04
CA THR A 197 10.14 20.93 -12.00
C THR A 197 10.77 22.15 -11.32
N HIS A 198 10.23 22.59 -10.19
CA HIS A 198 10.69 23.78 -9.49
C HIS A 198 12.14 23.65 -8.99
N PHE A 199 12.49 22.52 -8.41
CA PHE A 199 13.82 22.25 -7.85
C PHE A 199 14.78 21.62 -8.86
N ASN A 200 14.39 21.51 -10.13
CA ASN A 200 15.19 20.94 -11.23
C ASN A 200 15.68 19.52 -10.92
N VAL A 201 14.81 18.68 -10.38
CA VAL A 201 15.11 17.28 -10.08
C VAL A 201 14.76 16.40 -11.28
N ALA A 202 15.70 15.60 -11.74
CA ALA A 202 15.51 14.67 -12.86
C ALA A 202 14.68 13.43 -12.42
N ALA A 203 13.41 13.65 -12.09
CA ALA A 203 12.48 12.59 -11.68
C ALA A 203 11.05 12.89 -12.14
N LYS A 204 10.20 11.87 -12.12
CA LYS A 204 8.76 11.97 -12.40
C LYS A 204 7.96 11.13 -11.42
N SER A 205 6.73 11.57 -11.17
CA SER A 205 5.75 10.80 -10.41
C SER A 205 4.64 10.30 -11.32
N LEU A 206 4.20 9.06 -11.09
CA LEU A 206 3.02 8.48 -11.71
C LEU A 206 2.20 7.67 -10.70
N VAL A 207 0.95 7.41 -11.05
CA VAL A 207 0.03 6.58 -10.27
C VAL A 207 -0.34 5.35 -11.08
N LEU A 208 -0.32 4.21 -10.42
CA LEU A 208 -0.79 2.93 -10.94
C LEU A 208 -2.08 2.52 -10.22
N VAL A 209 -3.04 2.03 -11.00
CA VAL A 209 -4.26 1.40 -10.50
C VAL A 209 -4.33 -0.04 -11.00
N PRO A 210 -4.91 -0.97 -10.22
CA PRO A 210 -5.09 -2.34 -10.70
C PRO A 210 -6.05 -2.37 -11.90
N ARG A 211 -5.86 -3.36 -12.74
CA ARG A 211 -6.77 -3.59 -13.88
C ARG A 211 -8.01 -4.37 -13.50
N THR A 212 -7.95 -5.12 -12.41
CA THR A 212 -9.04 -5.91 -11.83
C THR A 212 -9.19 -5.55 -10.36
N ASP A 213 -10.39 -5.71 -9.82
CA ASP A 213 -10.68 -5.39 -8.41
C ASP A 213 -10.07 -6.41 -7.42
N ASP A 214 -9.64 -7.55 -7.90
CA ASP A 214 -9.00 -8.61 -7.10
C ASP A 214 -7.50 -8.33 -6.94
N LEU A 215 -7.17 -7.52 -5.92
CA LEU A 215 -5.79 -7.31 -5.49
C LEU A 215 -5.40 -8.35 -4.46
N GLU A 216 -4.70 -9.36 -4.92
CA GLU A 216 -4.07 -10.33 -4.03
C GLU A 216 -2.77 -9.74 -3.42
N LYS A 217 -2.53 -10.02 -2.14
CA LYS A 217 -1.28 -9.69 -1.41
C LYS A 217 -0.02 -10.10 -2.19
N GLU A 218 -0.11 -11.16 -2.97
CA GLU A 218 0.94 -11.65 -3.86
C GLU A 218 1.30 -10.65 -4.97
N ASN A 219 0.32 -9.90 -5.51
CA ASN A 219 0.57 -8.88 -6.52
C ASN A 219 1.32 -7.68 -5.96
N LEU A 220 0.98 -7.27 -4.72
CA LEU A 220 1.72 -6.22 -4.02
C LEU A 220 3.16 -6.67 -3.75
N LYS A 221 3.36 -7.91 -3.28
CA LYS A 221 4.70 -8.47 -3.06
C LYS A 221 5.56 -8.41 -4.32
N TRP A 222 5.04 -8.89 -5.44
CA TRP A 222 5.78 -8.86 -6.71
C TRP A 222 6.06 -7.42 -7.17
N THR A 223 5.13 -6.50 -6.95
CA THR A 223 5.32 -5.06 -7.24
C THR A 223 6.48 -4.49 -6.43
N LEU A 224 6.56 -4.82 -5.14
CA LEU A 224 7.66 -4.38 -4.30
C LEU A 224 9.01 -5.01 -4.70
N GLU A 225 9.01 -6.21 -5.26
CA GLU A 225 10.23 -6.80 -5.88
C GLU A 225 10.68 -5.99 -7.11
N VAL A 226 9.75 -5.56 -7.96
CA VAL A 226 10.08 -4.63 -9.07
C VAL A 226 10.66 -3.32 -8.55
N PHE A 227 10.11 -2.78 -7.48
CA PHE A 227 10.63 -1.55 -6.86
C PHE A 227 12.06 -1.74 -6.31
N ARG A 228 12.39 -2.92 -5.76
CA ARG A 228 13.76 -3.24 -5.34
C ARG A 228 14.72 -3.34 -6.51
N ASP A 229 14.31 -4.00 -7.59
CA ASP A 229 15.16 -4.32 -8.72
C ASP A 229 15.44 -3.11 -9.63
N ASP A 230 14.44 -2.25 -9.87
CA ASP A 230 14.60 -1.11 -10.78
C ASP A 230 15.23 0.08 -10.07
N ASN A 231 16.43 0.45 -10.51
CA ASN A 231 17.19 1.57 -9.94
C ASN A 231 16.52 2.95 -10.16
N ARG A 232 15.55 3.05 -11.07
CA ARG A 232 14.78 4.28 -11.29
C ARG A 232 13.71 4.48 -10.23
N PHE A 233 13.23 3.40 -9.58
CA PHE A 233 12.32 3.54 -8.44
C PHE A 233 13.07 4.12 -7.26
N LEU A 234 12.61 5.26 -6.76
CA LEU A 234 13.22 5.98 -5.65
C LEU A 234 12.31 5.98 -4.43
N ALA A 235 11.03 6.19 -4.66
CA ALA A 235 10.01 6.23 -3.63
C ALA A 235 8.62 6.05 -4.23
N GLY A 236 7.59 5.92 -3.38
CA GLY A 236 6.22 5.83 -3.85
C GLY A 236 5.19 5.95 -2.73
N GLY A 237 3.95 6.28 -3.11
CA GLY A 237 2.81 6.32 -2.22
C GLY A 237 2.05 5.00 -2.20
N LEU A 238 1.42 4.70 -1.08
CA LEU A 238 0.46 3.61 -0.91
C LEU A 238 -0.90 4.20 -0.56
N GLY A 239 -1.87 3.98 -1.42
CA GLY A 239 -3.28 4.34 -1.18
C GLY A 239 -4.00 3.36 -0.26
N VAL A 240 -5.29 3.61 -0.06
CA VAL A 240 -6.16 2.73 0.72
C VAL A 240 -6.14 1.32 0.13
N GLY A 241 -6.13 0.30 0.98
CA GLY A 241 -6.07 -1.11 0.60
C GLY A 241 -4.64 -1.69 0.51
N PHE A 242 -3.60 -0.83 0.48
CA PHE A 242 -2.20 -1.28 0.44
C PHE A 242 -1.41 -0.94 1.71
N LYS A 243 -1.91 0.03 2.49
CA LYS A 243 -1.15 0.59 3.62
C LYS A 243 -0.81 -0.43 4.69
N ASP A 244 -1.77 -1.29 5.02
CA ASP A 244 -1.65 -2.30 6.08
C ASP A 244 -0.94 -3.55 5.55
N GLU A 245 -1.27 -3.97 4.31
CA GLU A 245 -0.69 -5.16 3.68
C GLU A 245 0.80 -5.02 3.40
N ALA A 246 1.26 -3.80 3.12
CA ALA A 246 2.67 -3.54 2.82
C ALA A 246 3.59 -3.76 4.04
N ILE A 247 3.09 -3.62 5.26
CA ILE A 247 3.89 -3.69 6.49
C ILE A 247 4.75 -4.96 6.58
N GLU A 248 4.17 -6.10 6.24
CA GLU A 248 4.87 -7.39 6.29
C GLU A 248 5.78 -7.65 5.07
N LEU A 249 5.67 -6.83 4.03
CA LEU A 249 6.38 -7.00 2.75
C LEU A 249 7.55 -6.03 2.58
N LEU A 250 7.63 -4.99 3.42
CA LEU A 250 8.70 -4.01 3.42
C LEU A 250 9.92 -4.53 4.20
N ASP A 251 11.11 -4.05 3.82
CA ASP A 251 12.36 -4.51 4.44
C ASP A 251 12.58 -3.89 5.81
N LEU A 252 12.17 -2.63 5.97
CA LEU A 252 12.28 -1.86 7.20
C LEU A 252 11.02 -1.00 7.40
N LEU A 253 10.72 -0.66 8.63
CA LEU A 253 9.68 0.29 8.99
C LEU A 253 10.28 1.42 9.82
N ASP A 254 9.95 2.66 9.44
CA ASP A 254 10.13 3.81 10.29
C ASP A 254 9.13 3.76 11.46
N ASP A 255 9.46 4.36 12.59
CA ASP A 255 8.60 4.40 13.78
C ASP A 255 7.19 4.93 13.45
N SER A 256 7.08 5.87 12.51
CA SER A 256 5.78 6.40 12.07
C SER A 256 4.87 5.35 11.45
N ALA A 257 5.42 4.37 10.72
CA ALA A 257 4.67 3.27 10.14
C ALA A 257 4.48 2.10 11.12
N ALA A 258 5.53 1.76 11.87
CA ALA A 258 5.52 0.66 12.82
C ALA A 258 4.47 0.89 13.93
N ASN A 259 4.40 2.10 14.47
CA ASN A 259 3.46 2.45 15.54
C ASN A 259 2.01 2.45 15.09
N VAL A 260 1.76 2.93 13.88
CA VAL A 260 0.41 2.95 13.30
C VAL A 260 -0.02 1.57 12.82
N GLY A 261 0.92 0.73 12.37
CA GLY A 261 0.66 -0.54 11.71
C GLY A 261 0.24 -0.36 10.24
N ALA A 262 0.63 0.77 9.63
CA ALA A 262 0.31 1.08 8.24
C ALA A 262 1.36 2.02 7.63
N ALA A 263 1.76 1.77 6.39
CA ALA A 263 2.66 2.62 5.62
C ALA A 263 1.90 3.28 4.45
N ASN A 264 1.96 4.60 4.33
CA ASN A 264 1.40 5.31 3.17
C ASN A 264 2.47 5.76 2.18
N PHE A 265 3.74 5.60 2.53
CA PHE A 265 4.88 6.02 1.73
C PHE A 265 6.02 5.01 1.85
N ILE A 266 6.65 4.70 0.72
CA ILE A 266 7.82 3.83 0.61
C ILE A 266 9.00 4.64 0.10
N LEU A 267 10.14 4.52 0.76
CA LEU A 267 11.42 5.08 0.32
C LEU A 267 12.41 3.95 0.07
N LYS A 268 13.07 3.95 -1.09
CA LYS A 268 14.18 3.05 -1.37
C LYS A 268 15.49 3.71 -0.92
N ASN A 269 16.21 3.05 -0.04
CA ASN A 269 17.52 3.55 0.41
C ASN A 269 18.66 3.19 -0.56
N ASP A 270 19.85 3.69 -0.29
CA ASP A 270 21.03 3.47 -1.14
C ASP A 270 21.50 1.99 -1.17
N LYS A 271 21.00 1.15 -0.25
CA LYS A 271 21.24 -0.31 -0.24
C LYS A 271 20.18 -1.09 -1.01
N GLY A 272 19.20 -0.41 -1.63
CA GLY A 272 18.09 -1.02 -2.35
C GLY A 272 16.95 -1.52 -1.46
N LEU A 273 17.00 -1.29 -0.14
CA LEU A 273 15.95 -1.69 0.80
C LEU A 273 14.78 -0.72 0.75
N LEU A 274 13.56 -1.26 0.82
CA LEU A 274 12.32 -0.49 0.89
C LEU A 274 11.94 -0.22 2.35
N ILE A 275 11.88 1.06 2.69
CA ILE A 275 11.53 1.53 4.05
C ILE A 275 10.13 2.11 4.02
N GLY A 276 9.23 1.60 4.86
CA GLY A 276 7.87 2.12 5.03
C GLY A 276 7.81 3.27 6.01
N TYR A 277 7.13 4.34 5.60
CA TYR A 277 6.81 5.50 6.43
C TYR A 277 5.29 5.72 6.48
N ASN A 278 4.83 6.36 7.55
CA ASN A 278 3.51 6.94 7.60
C ASN A 278 3.61 8.46 7.71
N THR A 279 3.35 9.16 6.60
CA THR A 279 3.42 10.62 6.51
C THR A 279 2.09 11.30 6.80
N ASP A 280 0.98 10.55 6.98
CA ASP A 280 -0.37 11.10 7.19
C ASP A 280 -0.42 11.92 8.49
N GLY A 281 0.00 11.33 9.60
CA GLY A 281 -0.08 11.99 10.92
C GLY A 281 0.85 13.19 11.05
N THR A 282 2.13 13.02 10.72
CA THR A 282 3.11 14.13 10.77
C THR A 282 2.72 15.23 9.76
N GLY A 283 2.26 14.85 8.56
CA GLY A 283 1.78 15.80 7.56
C GLY A 283 0.56 16.59 8.06
N PHE A 284 -0.38 15.94 8.77
CA PHE A 284 -1.51 16.64 9.38
C PHE A 284 -1.06 17.70 10.39
N VAL A 285 -0.19 17.34 11.33
CA VAL A 285 0.33 18.27 12.36
C VAL A 285 1.09 19.44 11.71
N GLN A 286 1.95 19.16 10.73
CA GLN A 286 2.66 20.21 9.98
C GLN A 286 1.70 21.13 9.22
N GLY A 287 0.66 20.55 8.58
CA GLY A 287 -0.37 21.32 7.90
C GLY A 287 -1.15 22.24 8.84
N LEU A 288 -1.43 21.77 10.06
CA LEU A 288 -2.03 22.61 11.11
C LEU A 288 -1.11 23.78 11.49
N GLN A 289 0.14 23.51 11.76
CA GLN A 289 1.13 24.50 12.21
C GLN A 289 1.39 25.58 11.14
N GLU A 290 1.47 25.19 9.88
CA GLU A 290 1.62 26.11 8.75
C GLU A 290 0.40 27.06 8.55
N ASN A 291 -0.79 26.65 8.96
CA ASN A 291 -2.00 27.46 8.82
C ASN A 291 -2.44 28.14 10.11
N PHE A 292 -2.06 27.63 11.27
CA PHE A 292 -2.45 28.13 12.58
C PHE A 292 -1.25 28.25 13.53
N PRO A 293 -0.54 29.39 13.56
CA PRO A 293 0.61 29.60 14.43
C PRO A 293 0.29 29.39 15.92
N SER A 294 -0.96 29.52 16.35
CA SER A 294 -1.42 29.22 17.72
C SER A 294 -1.26 27.75 18.10
N LEU A 295 -1.09 26.86 17.13
CA LEU A 295 -0.85 25.40 17.31
C LEU A 295 0.61 24.99 17.07
N ASN A 296 1.55 25.95 16.96
CA ASN A 296 2.99 25.61 16.85
C ASN A 296 3.51 24.85 18.08
N GLN A 297 2.90 25.09 19.24
CA GLN A 297 3.11 24.29 20.45
C GLN A 297 1.81 23.54 20.75
N MET A 298 1.87 22.22 20.62
CA MET A 298 0.73 21.34 20.89
C MET A 298 0.67 20.88 22.35
N THR A 299 1.72 21.14 23.13
CA THR A 299 1.75 20.82 24.56
C THR A 299 0.57 21.46 25.28
N GLU A 300 -0.14 20.63 26.05
CA GLU A 300 -1.36 21.00 26.80
C GLU A 300 -2.60 21.36 25.95
N LYS A 301 -2.48 21.32 24.62
CA LYS A 301 -3.65 21.51 23.75
C LYS A 301 -4.61 20.32 23.86
N LYS A 302 -5.89 20.62 24.08
CA LYS A 302 -6.96 19.61 24.15
C LYS A 302 -7.55 19.38 22.79
N VAL A 303 -7.42 18.17 22.29
CA VAL A 303 -7.82 17.77 20.94
C VAL A 303 -8.89 16.69 21.01
N LEU A 304 -10.04 16.93 20.36
CA LEU A 304 -11.03 15.92 20.09
C LEU A 304 -10.80 15.33 18.69
N LEU A 305 -10.46 14.06 18.62
CA LEU A 305 -10.30 13.30 17.39
C LEU A 305 -11.52 12.41 17.16
N LEU A 306 -12.23 12.63 16.06
CA LEU A 306 -13.42 11.88 15.66
C LEU A 306 -13.00 10.79 14.67
N GLY A 307 -13.10 9.51 15.09
CA GLY A 307 -12.70 8.33 14.33
C GLY A 307 -11.50 7.59 14.92
N SER A 308 -11.37 6.32 14.56
CA SER A 308 -10.28 5.42 14.97
C SER A 308 -9.79 4.49 13.84
N GLY A 309 -9.95 4.91 12.57
CA GLY A 309 -9.43 4.23 11.39
C GLY A 309 -7.91 4.47 11.20
N GLY A 310 -7.32 3.92 10.14
CA GLY A 310 -5.87 4.01 9.89
C GLY A 310 -5.33 5.44 9.88
N THR A 311 -6.00 6.38 9.20
CA THR A 311 -5.58 7.80 9.19
C THR A 311 -5.78 8.46 10.56
N ALA A 312 -6.88 8.14 11.28
CA ALA A 312 -7.09 8.62 12.64
C ALA A 312 -5.98 8.12 13.59
N ASN A 313 -5.56 6.85 13.48
CA ASN A 313 -4.42 6.31 14.21
C ASN A 313 -3.15 7.14 13.96
N ALA A 314 -2.82 7.38 12.69
CA ALA A 314 -1.62 8.16 12.35
C ALA A 314 -1.66 9.59 12.94
N ILE A 315 -2.81 10.26 12.84
CA ILE A 315 -3.01 11.61 13.40
C ILE A 315 -2.91 11.59 14.92
N ALA A 316 -3.53 10.60 15.58
CA ALA A 316 -3.49 10.46 17.03
C ALA A 316 -2.06 10.29 17.56
N PHE A 317 -1.28 9.39 16.96
CA PHE A 317 0.14 9.22 17.32
C PHE A 317 0.96 10.50 17.10
N ALA A 318 0.75 11.22 16.00
CA ALA A 318 1.48 12.46 15.72
C ALA A 318 1.10 13.59 16.69
N LEU A 319 -0.19 13.73 17.02
CA LEU A 319 -0.66 14.73 17.99
C LEU A 319 -0.13 14.43 19.42
N ALA A 320 -0.18 13.16 19.84
CA ALA A 320 0.38 12.74 21.12
C ALA A 320 1.89 12.97 21.20
N LYS A 321 2.62 12.65 20.11
CA LYS A 321 4.06 12.96 19.99
C LYS A 321 4.35 14.47 20.12
N ALA A 322 3.46 15.30 19.62
CA ALA A 322 3.55 16.75 19.74
C ALA A 322 3.14 17.28 21.12
N GLY A 323 2.69 16.44 22.05
CA GLY A 323 2.32 16.77 23.41
C GLY A 323 0.86 17.15 23.65
N ALA A 324 -0.04 16.86 22.70
CA ALA A 324 -1.47 17.16 22.84
C ALA A 324 -2.16 16.16 23.80
N HIS A 325 -3.18 16.66 24.52
CA HIS A 325 -4.11 15.84 25.29
C HIS A 325 -5.24 15.37 24.35
N LEU A 326 -5.38 14.07 24.17
CA LEU A 326 -6.30 13.51 23.19
C LEU A 326 -7.58 12.99 23.83
N ILE A 327 -8.72 13.35 23.25
CA ILE A 327 -9.99 12.68 23.42
C ILE A 327 -10.31 12.01 22.09
N VAL A 328 -10.27 10.70 22.03
CA VAL A 328 -10.61 9.92 20.82
C VAL A 328 -12.06 9.49 20.92
N ALA A 329 -12.88 9.91 20.00
CA ALA A 329 -14.30 9.53 19.95
C ALA A 329 -14.59 8.69 18.72
N ASN A 330 -15.33 7.58 18.92
CA ASN A 330 -15.73 6.72 17.81
C ASN A 330 -17.12 6.12 18.05
N ARG A 331 -17.83 5.79 16.98
CA ARG A 331 -19.11 5.08 17.05
C ARG A 331 -19.00 3.78 17.84
N THR A 332 -17.93 3.03 17.64
CA THR A 332 -17.58 1.84 18.43
C THR A 332 -16.58 2.25 19.52
N GLU A 333 -17.07 2.39 20.75
CA GLU A 333 -16.28 2.87 21.90
C GLU A 333 -15.00 2.06 22.12
N SER A 334 -15.08 0.72 22.04
CA SER A 334 -13.94 -0.16 22.24
C SER A 334 -12.76 0.14 21.30
N LYS A 335 -13.02 0.61 20.06
CA LYS A 335 -11.95 1.02 19.13
C LYS A 335 -11.31 2.34 19.54
N ALA A 336 -12.07 3.26 20.11
CA ALA A 336 -11.52 4.53 20.62
C ALA A 336 -10.69 4.29 21.88
N VAL A 337 -11.16 3.44 22.78
CA VAL A 337 -10.44 3.05 24.00
C VAL A 337 -9.13 2.33 23.65
N ALA A 338 -9.19 1.34 22.75
CA ALA A 338 -7.99 0.61 22.32
C ALA A 338 -6.95 1.53 21.67
N LEU A 339 -7.36 2.52 20.88
CA LEU A 339 -6.43 3.50 20.31
C LEU A 339 -5.82 4.38 21.40
N ALA A 340 -6.60 4.86 22.35
CA ALA A 340 -6.14 5.68 23.44
C ALA A 340 -5.13 4.91 24.35
N GLU A 341 -5.45 3.66 24.68
CA GLU A 341 -4.55 2.78 25.44
C GLU A 341 -3.24 2.55 24.71
N LYS A 342 -3.28 2.21 23.42
CA LYS A 342 -2.10 2.02 22.58
C LYS A 342 -1.18 3.24 22.58
N ILE A 343 -1.75 4.45 22.51
CA ILE A 343 -0.98 5.71 22.57
C ILE A 343 -0.36 5.91 23.94
N ASN A 344 -1.14 5.73 25.02
CA ASN A 344 -0.67 5.89 26.38
C ASN A 344 0.49 4.93 26.70
N ASP A 345 0.36 3.67 26.31
CA ASP A 345 1.40 2.65 26.51
C ASP A 345 2.66 2.99 25.73
N PHE A 346 2.50 3.39 24.46
CA PHE A 346 3.63 3.70 23.59
C PHE A 346 4.45 4.90 24.09
N TYR A 347 3.78 5.99 24.45
CA TYR A 347 4.45 7.21 24.95
C TYR A 347 4.60 7.24 26.46
N GLN A 348 4.17 6.19 27.18
CA GLN A 348 4.18 6.12 28.66
C GLN A 348 3.46 7.32 29.30
N LEU A 349 2.34 7.73 28.68
CA LEU A 349 1.57 8.88 29.13
C LEU A 349 0.78 8.57 30.41
N SER A 350 0.74 9.52 31.34
CA SER A 350 0.00 9.42 32.59
C SER A 350 -0.57 10.78 33.00
N GLY A 351 -1.55 10.76 33.90
CA GLY A 351 -2.16 11.99 34.41
C GLY A 351 -2.95 12.75 33.34
N GLU A 352 -2.82 14.06 33.31
CA GLU A 352 -3.56 14.94 32.40
C GLU A 352 -3.10 14.85 30.93
N ALA A 353 -1.88 14.40 30.68
CA ALA A 353 -1.37 14.19 29.33
C ALA A 353 -1.88 12.89 28.66
N LYS A 354 -2.76 12.16 29.35
CA LYS A 354 -3.26 10.87 28.92
C LYS A 354 -4.28 11.00 27.79
N ALA A 355 -4.20 10.12 26.78
CA ALA A 355 -5.27 9.94 25.80
C ALA A 355 -6.46 9.20 26.43
N ILE A 356 -7.67 9.59 26.07
CA ILE A 356 -8.92 9.01 26.56
C ILE A 356 -9.75 8.59 25.37
N GLY A 357 -10.28 7.36 25.41
CA GLY A 357 -11.26 6.86 24.42
C GLY A 357 -12.68 7.01 24.93
N CYS A 358 -13.61 7.43 24.08
CA CYS A 358 -15.03 7.54 24.42
C CYS A 358 -15.94 7.24 23.22
N GLN A 359 -17.23 7.01 23.51
CA GLN A 359 -18.24 6.92 22.48
C GLN A 359 -18.57 8.31 21.90
N GLU A 360 -18.93 8.38 20.62
CA GLU A 360 -19.26 9.67 19.97
C GLU A 360 -20.42 10.43 20.62
N ARG A 361 -21.32 9.75 21.36
CA ARG A 361 -22.39 10.37 22.13
C ARG A 361 -21.91 11.10 23.39
N GLN A 362 -20.71 10.82 23.84
CA GLN A 362 -20.15 11.34 25.09
C GLN A 362 -19.25 12.57 24.84
N VAL A 363 -19.09 12.99 23.59
CA VAL A 363 -18.22 14.12 23.24
C VAL A 363 -18.58 15.43 23.94
N GLU A 364 -19.88 15.63 24.23
CA GLU A 364 -20.36 16.82 24.96
C GLU A 364 -19.67 17.01 26.32
N ASN A 365 -19.27 15.93 26.98
CA ASN A 365 -18.60 15.97 28.28
C ASN A 365 -17.25 16.67 28.27
N TYR A 366 -16.68 16.88 27.08
CA TYR A 366 -15.31 17.37 26.87
C TYR A 366 -15.24 18.77 26.24
N PHE A 367 -16.39 19.37 25.87
CA PHE A 367 -16.42 20.61 25.08
C PHE A 367 -15.93 21.88 25.77
N SER A 368 -15.87 21.93 27.09
CA SER A 368 -15.61 23.17 27.81
C SER A 368 -14.23 23.81 27.58
N SER A 369 -13.30 23.13 26.90
CA SER A 369 -11.93 23.61 26.75
C SER A 369 -11.17 23.03 25.55
N LEU A 370 -11.85 22.73 24.46
CA LEU A 370 -11.17 22.20 23.26
C LEU A 370 -10.45 23.30 22.48
N ASP A 371 -9.21 23.04 22.10
CA ASP A 371 -8.41 23.89 21.21
C ASP A 371 -8.58 23.46 19.74
N LEU A 372 -8.84 22.16 19.51
CA LEU A 372 -8.92 21.57 18.18
C LEU A 372 -9.94 20.43 18.15
N ILE A 373 -10.75 20.39 17.11
CA ILE A 373 -11.58 19.23 16.76
C ILE A 373 -11.12 18.73 15.38
N VAL A 374 -10.88 17.42 15.27
CA VAL A 374 -10.42 16.79 14.03
C VAL A 374 -11.40 15.71 13.59
N ASN A 375 -12.04 15.89 12.44
CA ASN A 375 -12.73 14.79 11.80
C ASN A 375 -11.74 13.92 11.03
N ALA A 376 -11.54 12.68 11.48
CA ALA A 376 -10.81 11.61 10.81
C ALA A 376 -11.71 10.36 10.64
N SER A 377 -13.03 10.56 10.59
CA SER A 377 -14.03 9.55 10.29
C SER A 377 -14.46 9.62 8.82
N ILE A 378 -15.38 8.72 8.43
CA ILE A 378 -15.97 8.73 7.07
C ILE A 378 -17.16 9.69 6.93
N LYS A 379 -17.65 10.31 8.01
CA LYS A 379 -18.80 11.23 7.95
C LYS A 379 -18.38 12.52 7.24
N GLY A 380 -19.13 12.88 6.21
CA GLY A 380 -18.81 13.97 5.28
C GLY A 380 -18.09 13.50 4.00
N ALA A 381 -17.63 12.24 3.93
CA ALA A 381 -17.06 11.68 2.69
C ALA A 381 -18.16 11.36 1.67
N THR A 382 -17.84 11.47 0.39
CA THR A 382 -18.75 11.12 -0.71
C THR A 382 -19.36 9.74 -0.55
N GLY A 383 -20.67 9.61 -0.73
CA GLY A 383 -21.44 8.38 -0.56
C GLY A 383 -22.44 8.45 0.58
N GLU A 384 -22.66 7.34 1.29
CA GLU A 384 -23.70 7.19 2.32
C GLU A 384 -23.65 8.28 3.41
N TRP A 385 -22.45 8.67 3.82
CA TRP A 385 -22.24 9.61 4.94
C TRP A 385 -21.95 11.05 4.51
N GLU A 386 -22.12 11.36 3.24
CA GLU A 386 -21.70 12.61 2.61
C GLU A 386 -22.32 13.85 3.27
N ASN A 387 -23.58 13.76 3.67
CA ASN A 387 -24.34 14.87 4.23
C ASN A 387 -24.35 14.92 5.76
N TYR A 388 -23.70 13.97 6.42
CA TYR A 388 -23.65 13.89 7.89
C TYR A 388 -22.45 14.64 8.46
N SER A 389 -22.69 15.39 9.53
CA SER A 389 -21.60 15.95 10.35
C SER A 389 -20.98 14.87 11.24
N SER A 390 -19.68 14.88 11.33
CA SER A 390 -18.94 13.93 12.17
C SER A 390 -19.07 14.19 13.67
N LEU A 391 -19.51 15.39 14.05
CA LEU A 391 -19.64 15.83 15.45
C LEU A 391 -20.85 15.25 16.15
N ALA A 392 -21.79 14.64 15.43
CA ALA A 392 -23.00 14.09 16.00
C ALA A 392 -23.26 12.65 15.54
N VAL A 393 -24.07 11.92 16.32
CA VAL A 393 -24.51 10.56 15.99
C VAL A 393 -25.39 10.53 14.73
N THR A 394 -25.47 9.39 14.08
CA THR A 394 -26.19 9.21 12.81
C THR A 394 -27.51 8.45 12.94
N ASP A 395 -27.73 7.79 14.05
CA ASP A 395 -28.87 6.88 14.32
C ASP A 395 -30.24 7.58 14.41
N GLN A 396 -30.26 8.88 14.60
CA GLN A 396 -31.48 9.69 14.67
C GLN A 396 -31.84 10.38 13.33
N GLY A 397 -31.14 10.05 12.28
CA GLY A 397 -31.31 10.60 10.93
C GLY A 397 -30.54 11.90 10.67
N LEU A 398 -30.57 12.34 9.42
CA LEU A 398 -29.74 13.46 8.93
C LEU A 398 -30.11 14.80 9.61
N GLU A 399 -31.40 15.12 9.69
CA GLU A 399 -31.85 16.40 10.23
C GLU A 399 -31.42 16.57 11.69
N GLU A 400 -31.61 15.55 12.52
CA GLU A 400 -31.23 15.61 13.93
C GLU A 400 -29.68 15.59 14.09
N ASN A 401 -28.96 14.84 13.26
CA ASN A 401 -27.50 14.91 13.23
C ASN A 401 -26.98 16.33 12.99
N LEU A 402 -27.52 17.03 11.98
CA LEU A 402 -27.07 18.39 11.66
C LEU A 402 -27.45 19.39 12.75
N LYS A 403 -28.62 19.22 13.37
CA LYS A 403 -29.12 20.07 14.46
C LYS A 403 -28.25 19.90 15.72
N ILE A 404 -27.98 18.66 16.12
CA ILE A 404 -27.08 18.37 17.26
C ILE A 404 -25.69 18.95 16.99
N SER A 405 -25.11 18.69 15.83
CA SER A 405 -23.80 19.22 15.45
C SER A 405 -23.76 20.75 15.52
N GLN A 406 -24.80 21.43 14.98
CA GLN A 406 -24.89 22.88 15.02
C GLN A 406 -24.96 23.39 16.47
N LYS A 407 -25.75 22.75 17.32
CA LYS A 407 -25.85 23.08 18.75
C LYS A 407 -24.47 22.96 19.43
N LEU A 408 -23.78 21.86 19.21
CA LEU A 408 -22.46 21.61 19.78
C LEU A 408 -21.42 22.65 19.34
N LEU A 409 -21.39 23.00 18.05
CA LEU A 409 -20.49 24.02 17.52
C LEU A 409 -20.75 25.43 18.11
N THR A 410 -22.00 25.76 18.50
CA THR A 410 -22.31 27.05 19.15
C THR A 410 -21.69 27.19 20.54
N GLN A 411 -21.32 26.09 21.17
CA GLN A 411 -20.67 26.07 22.50
C GLN A 411 -19.14 26.23 22.41
N MET A 412 -18.58 26.17 21.21
CA MET A 412 -17.10 26.23 20.99
C MET A 412 -16.57 27.65 21.20
N SER A 413 -15.36 27.71 21.80
CA SER A 413 -14.56 28.94 21.80
C SER A 413 -14.29 29.38 20.37
N LYS A 414 -14.25 30.69 20.14
CA LYS A 414 -13.85 31.26 18.83
C LYS A 414 -12.39 30.98 18.46
N THR A 415 -11.59 30.57 19.42
CA THR A 415 -10.21 30.14 19.24
C THR A 415 -10.08 28.64 18.90
N CYS A 416 -11.15 27.84 19.07
CA CYS A 416 -11.16 26.43 18.71
C CYS A 416 -11.11 26.29 17.19
N ILE A 417 -10.22 25.46 16.70
CA ILE A 417 -10.03 25.14 15.29
C ILE A 417 -10.82 23.87 14.96
N ILE A 418 -11.56 23.90 13.86
CA ILE A 418 -12.32 22.75 13.36
C ILE A 418 -11.59 22.24 12.09
N ALA A 419 -11.00 21.08 12.18
CA ALA A 419 -10.28 20.43 11.07
C ALA A 419 -11.05 19.22 10.55
N ASP A 420 -11.06 19.04 9.25
CA ASP A 420 -11.62 17.87 8.57
C ASP A 420 -10.64 17.34 7.55
N ILE A 421 -10.27 16.06 7.64
CA ILE A 421 -9.31 15.45 6.70
C ILE A 421 -9.94 15.05 5.37
N ILE A 422 -11.27 15.12 5.27
CA ILE A 422 -11.97 14.74 4.04
C ILE A 422 -11.69 15.77 2.96
N LEU A 423 -11.28 15.26 1.81
CA LEU A 423 -10.98 16.07 0.63
C LEU A 423 -12.19 16.04 -0.32
N ARG A 424 -12.86 17.20 -0.46
CA ARG A 424 -13.99 17.41 -1.37
C ARG A 424 -13.80 18.70 -2.18
N SER A 425 -14.63 18.85 -3.21
CA SER A 425 -14.72 20.10 -3.96
C SER A 425 -15.49 21.20 -3.22
N ASP A 426 -16.37 20.79 -2.31
CA ASP A 426 -17.20 21.62 -1.45
C ASP A 426 -16.92 21.32 0.03
N ASP A 427 -17.38 22.20 0.90
CA ASP A 427 -17.22 22.01 2.35
C ASP A 427 -18.02 20.79 2.84
N THR A 428 -17.42 20.00 3.73
CA THR A 428 -18.17 19.00 4.48
C THR A 428 -19.21 19.67 5.39
N PRO A 429 -20.26 18.96 5.83
CA PRO A 429 -21.26 19.52 6.73
C PRO A 429 -20.64 20.14 7.99
N LEU A 430 -19.63 19.49 8.57
CA LEU A 430 -18.89 20.01 9.73
C LEU A 430 -18.23 21.36 9.43
N ILE A 431 -17.46 21.45 8.35
CA ILE A 431 -16.76 22.68 7.96
C ILE A 431 -17.74 23.78 7.58
N SER A 432 -18.81 23.45 6.84
CA SER A 432 -19.86 24.40 6.45
C SER A 432 -20.54 25.02 7.68
N GLN A 433 -20.92 24.20 8.68
CA GLN A 433 -21.52 24.67 9.93
C GLN A 433 -20.55 25.55 10.74
N ALA A 434 -19.28 25.13 10.85
CA ALA A 434 -18.26 25.89 11.56
C ALA A 434 -18.01 27.27 10.93
N LYS A 435 -17.92 27.34 9.60
CA LYS A 435 -17.78 28.62 8.85
C LYS A 435 -18.94 29.57 9.09
N LYS A 436 -20.20 29.07 9.10
CA LYS A 436 -21.39 29.88 9.42
C LYS A 436 -21.33 30.51 10.81
N LEU A 437 -20.67 29.82 11.75
CA LEU A 437 -20.45 30.30 13.11
C LEU A 437 -19.16 31.14 13.26
N LYS A 438 -18.45 31.41 12.16
CA LYS A 438 -17.17 32.14 12.14
C LYS A 438 -16.10 31.51 13.02
N LEU A 439 -16.08 30.18 13.13
CA LEU A 439 -14.99 29.41 13.73
C LEU A 439 -13.83 29.28 12.74
N GLN A 440 -12.64 29.08 13.26
CA GLN A 440 -11.48 28.78 12.43
C GLN A 440 -11.61 27.37 11.87
N THR A 441 -11.33 27.19 10.58
CA THR A 441 -11.53 25.89 9.91
C THR A 441 -10.33 25.49 9.06
N MET A 442 -10.06 24.19 8.98
CA MET A 442 -9.09 23.58 8.07
C MET A 442 -9.75 22.39 7.37
N ASP A 443 -9.76 22.37 6.04
CA ASP A 443 -10.16 21.23 5.24
C ASP A 443 -9.02 20.21 5.07
N GLY A 444 -9.24 19.15 4.28
CA GLY A 444 -8.23 18.10 4.05
C GLY A 444 -7.04 18.50 3.20
N LEU A 445 -7.11 19.66 2.50
CA LEU A 445 -6.09 20.06 1.55
C LEU A 445 -4.71 20.32 2.17
N PRO A 446 -4.57 21.06 3.28
CA PRO A 446 -3.27 21.25 3.94
C PRO A 446 -2.60 19.95 4.34
N MET A 447 -3.35 18.93 4.80
CA MET A 447 -2.82 17.61 5.10
C MET A 447 -2.26 16.92 3.85
N VAL A 448 -3.01 16.95 2.73
CA VAL A 448 -2.57 16.33 1.46
C VAL A 448 -1.29 16.98 0.96
N VAL A 449 -1.16 18.31 1.06
CA VAL A 449 0.06 19.02 0.66
C VAL A 449 1.22 18.67 1.58
N SER A 450 1.01 18.70 2.89
CA SER A 450 2.06 18.46 3.88
C SER A 450 2.60 17.03 3.83
N GLN A 451 1.73 16.02 3.70
CA GLN A 451 2.18 14.64 3.56
C GLN A 451 3.03 14.43 2.29
N ALA A 452 2.62 15.05 1.17
CA ALA A 452 3.37 14.98 -0.08
C ALA A 452 4.71 15.73 0.02
N ALA A 453 4.72 16.88 0.69
CA ALA A 453 5.93 17.65 0.95
C ALA A 453 6.91 16.91 1.86
N LEU A 454 6.39 16.23 2.90
CA LEU A 454 7.20 15.39 3.78
C LEU A 454 7.80 14.20 3.03
N ALA A 455 7.01 13.52 2.21
CA ALA A 455 7.50 12.42 1.37
C ALA A 455 8.61 12.89 0.41
N PHE A 456 8.44 14.05 -0.22
CA PHE A 456 9.48 14.66 -1.06
C PHE A 456 10.72 15.05 -0.24
N PHE A 457 10.54 15.63 0.94
CA PHE A 457 11.63 16.01 1.84
C PHE A 457 12.46 14.79 2.25
N LEU A 458 11.82 13.67 2.60
CA LEU A 458 12.49 12.41 2.94
C LEU A 458 13.28 11.84 1.76
N SER A 459 12.75 11.99 0.54
CA SER A 459 13.37 11.44 -0.68
C SER A 459 14.51 12.30 -1.21
N TYR A 460 14.30 13.61 -1.26
CA TYR A 460 15.18 14.56 -1.94
C TYR A 460 15.59 15.76 -1.08
N GLY A 461 14.73 16.22 -0.18
CA GLY A 461 14.92 17.48 0.54
C GLY A 461 16.27 17.54 1.25
N LYS A 462 16.59 16.51 2.01
CA LYS A 462 17.88 16.42 2.71
C LYS A 462 19.09 16.42 1.76
N LYS A 463 18.99 15.70 0.63
CA LYS A 463 20.06 15.60 -0.38
C LYS A 463 20.27 16.93 -1.12
N LEU A 464 19.21 17.73 -1.25
CA LEU A 464 19.23 19.02 -1.94
C LEU A 464 19.43 20.22 -0.99
N GLY A 465 19.52 19.99 0.31
CA GLY A 465 19.61 21.06 1.31
C GLY A 465 18.38 21.95 1.40
N LEU A 466 17.19 21.40 1.11
CA LEU A 466 15.92 22.12 1.15
C LEU A 466 15.28 22.03 2.54
N GLU A 467 14.60 23.13 2.92
CA GLU A 467 13.74 23.14 4.09
C GLU A 467 12.33 22.66 3.73
N PHE A 468 11.64 22.04 4.69
CA PHE A 468 10.27 21.56 4.51
C PHE A 468 9.32 22.68 4.03
N SER A 469 9.39 23.86 4.62
CA SER A 469 8.56 25.04 4.30
C SER A 469 8.68 25.47 2.85
N GLN A 470 9.87 25.36 2.24
CA GLN A 470 10.10 25.68 0.82
C GLN A 470 9.35 24.68 -0.07
N ILE A 471 9.43 23.39 0.24
CA ILE A 471 8.75 22.31 -0.50
C ILE A 471 7.23 22.48 -0.36
N TYR A 472 6.75 22.67 0.86
CA TYR A 472 5.34 22.87 1.18
C TYR A 472 4.76 24.06 0.37
N LYS A 473 5.46 25.19 0.34
CA LYS A 473 5.03 26.39 -0.41
C LYS A 473 4.88 26.09 -1.90
N VAL A 474 5.88 25.45 -2.52
CA VAL A 474 5.85 25.09 -3.94
C VAL A 474 4.65 24.18 -4.26
N MET A 475 4.42 23.18 -3.44
CA MET A 475 3.31 22.25 -3.62
C MET A 475 1.96 22.92 -3.37
N LYS A 476 1.84 23.78 -2.35
CA LYS A 476 0.61 24.55 -2.06
C LYS A 476 0.24 25.47 -3.21
N ASP A 477 1.23 26.11 -3.85
CA ASP A 477 1.00 27.01 -4.99
C ASP A 477 0.60 26.25 -6.27
N ALA A 478 0.99 24.99 -6.41
CA ALA A 478 0.64 24.15 -7.56
C ALA A 478 -0.83 23.69 -7.60
N ILE A 479 -1.59 23.84 -6.50
CA ILE A 479 -2.98 23.40 -6.38
C ILE A 479 -3.97 24.57 -6.14
N LYS A 480 -3.50 25.81 -6.19
CA LYS A 480 -4.33 26.99 -6.25
C LYS A 480 -4.90 27.17 -7.66
#